data_c831d45442a87f344b3ee1eba80a25df
#
_entry.id   c831d45442a87f344b3ee1eba80a25df
#
_cell.length_a   1.000
_cell.length_b   1.000
_cell.length_c   1.000
_cell.angle_alpha   90.00
_cell.angle_beta   90.00
_cell.angle_gamma   90.00
#
_symmetry.space_group_name_H-M   'P 1'
#
loop_
_entity.id
_entity.type
_entity.pdbx_description
1 polymer ?
#
loop_
_entity_poly.entity_id
_entity_poly.type
_entity_poly.pdbx_seq_one_letter_code
_entity_poly.pdbx_strand_id
1 'polypeptide(L)' 'VAQDDAALLGEAADLTFHLLVLLRSRGLGLADVEAVLRDRHAAAAR' A
#
# COMPACT_ATOMS: atom_id res chain seq x y z
N VAL A 1 -1.35 -16.22 15.13
CA VAL A 1 -2.55 -16.33 15.95
C VAL A 1 -3.66 -15.50 15.32
N ALA A 2 -4.86 -16.07 15.27
CA ALA A 2 -6.00 -15.47 14.57
C ALA A 2 -6.34 -14.06 15.07
N GLN A 3 -6.23 -13.81 16.37
CA GLN A 3 -6.53 -12.49 16.95
C GLN A 3 -5.54 -11.45 16.48
N ASP A 4 -4.26 -11.80 16.45
CA ASP A 4 -3.22 -10.88 16.00
C ASP A 4 -3.38 -10.58 14.52
N ASP A 5 -3.74 -11.61 13.74
CA ASP A 5 -3.96 -11.42 12.30
C ASP A 5 -5.18 -10.55 12.04
N ALA A 6 -6.24 -10.71 12.81
CA ALA A 6 -7.44 -9.88 12.66
C ALA A 6 -7.12 -8.42 12.98
N ALA A 7 -6.35 -8.17 14.03
CA ALA A 7 -5.94 -6.82 14.40
C ALA A 7 -5.05 -6.22 13.31
N LEU A 8 -4.10 -7.00 12.81
CA LEU A 8 -3.21 -6.56 11.75
C LEU A 8 -3.99 -6.19 10.48
N LEU A 9 -4.94 -7.04 10.10
CA LEU A 9 -5.76 -6.79 8.92
C LEU A 9 -6.60 -5.54 9.08
N GLY A 10 -7.13 -5.29 10.30
CA GLY A 10 -7.88 -4.07 10.58
C GLY A 10 -7.03 -2.83 10.37
N GLU A 11 -5.81 -2.85 10.92
CA GLU A 11 -4.87 -1.73 10.76
C GLU A 11 -4.48 -1.56 9.29
N ALA A 12 -4.21 -2.66 8.62
CA ALA A 12 -3.85 -2.62 7.20
C ALA A 12 -5.00 -2.05 6.36
N ALA A 13 -6.23 -2.42 6.69
CA ALA A 13 -7.40 -1.90 5.99
C ALA A 13 -7.53 -0.38 6.18
N ASP A 14 -7.30 0.10 7.40
CA ASP A 14 -7.35 1.53 7.68
C ASP A 14 -6.28 2.29 6.92
N LEU A 15 -5.06 1.78 6.92
CA LEU A 15 -3.95 2.39 6.20
C LEU A 15 -4.23 2.40 4.70
N THR A 16 -4.75 1.29 4.17
CA THR A 16 -5.08 1.18 2.76
C THR A 16 -6.15 2.19 2.39
N PHE A 17 -7.18 2.33 3.22
CA PHE A 17 -8.25 3.30 2.97
C PHE A 17 -7.70 4.72 2.91
N HIS A 18 -6.90 5.10 3.88
CA HIS A 18 -6.30 6.44 3.91
C HIS A 18 -5.41 6.66 2.69
N LEU A 19 -4.64 5.65 2.32
CA LEU A 19 -3.77 5.72 1.14
C LEU A 19 -4.59 5.95 -0.12
N LEU A 20 -5.69 5.22 -0.29
CA LEU A 20 -6.53 5.36 -1.47
C LEU A 20 -7.17 6.74 -1.54
N VAL A 21 -7.64 7.26 -0.40
CA VAL A 21 -8.22 8.60 -0.36
C VAL A 21 -7.17 9.64 -0.75
N LEU A 22 -5.96 9.52 -0.21
CA LEU A 22 -4.88 10.43 -0.52
C LEU A 22 -4.53 10.40 -2.01
N LEU A 23 -4.39 9.21 -2.57
CA LEU A 23 -4.06 9.04 -3.98
C LEU A 23 -5.15 9.65 -4.86
N ARG A 24 -6.42 9.39 -4.55
CA ARG A 24 -7.52 9.93 -5.32
C ARG A 24 -7.55 11.45 -5.29
N SER A 25 -7.21 12.04 -4.16
CA SER A 25 -7.18 13.49 -4.03
C SER A 25 -6.15 14.13 -4.98
N ARG A 26 -5.18 13.35 -5.43
CA ARG A 26 -4.14 13.81 -6.36
C ARG A 26 -4.31 13.24 -7.77
N GLY A 27 -5.40 12.55 -8.03
CA GLY A 27 -5.65 11.94 -9.32
C GLY A 27 -4.76 10.73 -9.62
N LEU A 28 -4.27 10.07 -8.58
CA LEU A 28 -3.39 8.91 -8.68
C LEU A 28 -4.11 7.64 -8.24
N GLY A 29 -3.52 6.50 -8.53
CA GLY A 29 -4.07 5.19 -8.15
C GLY A 29 -2.98 4.25 -7.66
N LEU A 30 -3.41 3.05 -7.26
CA LEU A 30 -2.47 2.03 -6.76
C LEU A 30 -1.44 1.63 -7.81
N ALA A 31 -1.78 1.69 -9.08
CA ALA A 31 -0.83 1.36 -10.15
C ALA A 31 0.40 2.27 -10.10
N ASP A 32 0.22 3.53 -9.70
CA ASP A 32 1.33 4.47 -9.57
C ASP A 32 2.25 4.05 -8.43
N VAL A 33 1.67 3.59 -7.30
CA VAL A 33 2.45 3.09 -6.18
C VAL A 33 3.18 1.82 -6.56
N GLU A 34 2.51 0.93 -7.26
CA GLU A 34 3.12 -0.32 -7.72
C GLU A 34 4.32 -0.06 -8.63
N ALA A 35 4.22 0.94 -9.49
CA ALA A 35 5.33 1.31 -10.37
C ALA A 35 6.55 1.75 -9.57
N VAL A 36 6.35 2.55 -8.52
CA VAL A 36 7.44 2.97 -7.65
C VAL A 36 8.08 1.79 -6.93
N LEU A 37 7.25 0.89 -6.41
CA LEU A 37 7.75 -0.31 -5.72
C LEU A 37 8.54 -1.21 -6.66
N ARG A 38 8.05 -1.35 -7.88
CA ARG A 38 8.72 -2.15 -8.90
C ARG A 38 10.09 -1.58 -9.24
N ASP A 39 10.18 -0.26 -9.39
CA ASP A 39 11.44 0.43 -9.65
C ASP A 39 12.42 0.24 -8.50
N ARG A 40 11.95 0.35 -7.27
CA ARG A 40 12.80 0.14 -6.09
C ARG A 40 13.29 -1.29 -6.00
N HIS A 41 12.43 -2.24 -6.32
CA HIS A 41 12.80 -3.65 -6.30
C HIS A 41 13.85 -3.95 -7.37
N ALA A 42 13.65 -3.44 -8.57
CA ALA A 42 14.61 -3.61 -9.66
C ALA A 42 15.98 -3.00 -9.31
N ALA A 43 15.98 -1.82 -8.70
CA ALA A 43 17.22 -1.17 -8.27
C ALA A 43 17.92 -1.98 -7.19
N ALA A 44 17.18 -2.54 -6.25
CA ALA A 44 17.72 -3.33 -5.16
C ALA A 44 18.29 -4.68 -5.64
N ALA A 45 17.79 -5.19 -6.75
CA ALA A 45 18.21 -6.49 -7.30
C ALA A 45 19.52 -6.43 -8.08
N ARG A 46 20.04 -5.25 -8.32
CA ARG A 46 21.30 -5.07 -9.07
C ARG A 46 22.55 -5.29 -8.23
#